data_ed885739f01201c56b43a2a387fd18a9
#
_entry.id   ed885739f01201c56b43a2a387fd18a9
#
_cell.length_a   1.000
_cell.length_b   1.000
_cell.length_c   1.000
_cell.angle_alpha   90.00
_cell.angle_beta   90.00
_cell.angle_gamma   90.00
#
_symmetry.space_group_name_H-M   'P 1'
#
loop_
_entity.id
_entity.type
_entity.pdbx_description
1 polymer ?
#
loop_
_entity_poly.entity_id
_entity_poly.type
_entity_poly.pdbx_seq_one_letter_code
_entity_poly.pdbx_strand_id
1 'polypeptide(L)'
;MILRTLAVMAFAAGLTGLAPPARADAPVFTDKACPSDWPTGLREVRCGTLTVDEARDGSVSDRRIDIAVVIFKASAPYKDASGQALPPMVMFHGGPGGALTPGAGRMLAALRRNPEAFAVDQDVILFDQRGGGASNPSMDCPGVELTDAGPPSDKDRDGLIACLKGYQAQGIDLNQYNAAAIADDVKDMVQALGLAKIDLWGGSYGPRIEAAVITHQPQIVRAAVMDSPWPPEGNWAVGTPEQVSAAVKIILAKCAAQAACAAQHPDLQARFEAEARKWLAGPVTGKDGRTFTVDDLSAFLMDTTYSATGVRSLPVDLDKIIAGDLTPVAEIAEDRTYYFEGQHMAHLCKEELPFESKARLAAGAAGDPVAEVLVPSLSRLFDVCAAVGERPALPIENLPVQTDIPTLFVAAEIDPGCPPPLTEAAARGYANSQVVIVTNATHGVINASPCTRKMARDFLRDPSKPVDRTCLPAADTPLDFTLDAPAA
;
A
#
# COMPACT_ATOMS: atom_id res chain seq x y z
N MET A 1 33.98 -66.39 47.33
CA MET A 1 34.10 -64.99 47.76
C MET A 1 35.09 -64.33 46.84
N ILE A 2 34.58 -63.71 45.79
CA ILE A 2 35.40 -63.00 44.76
C ILE A 2 34.84 -61.58 44.63
N LEU A 3 35.62 -60.60 45.11
CA LEU A 3 35.38 -59.18 44.97
C LEU A 3 35.63 -58.80 43.48
N ARG A 4 34.66 -58.18 42.84
CA ARG A 4 34.83 -57.46 41.53
C ARG A 4 34.88 -55.96 41.81
N THR A 5 36.03 -55.38 41.54
CA THR A 5 36.27 -53.96 41.59
C THR A 5 35.65 -53.33 40.30
N LEU A 6 34.72 -52.38 40.45
CA LEU A 6 34.20 -51.54 39.36
C LEU A 6 35.09 -50.29 39.23
N ALA A 7 35.69 -50.13 38.07
CA ALA A 7 36.36 -48.86 37.67
C ALA A 7 35.35 -47.87 37.13
N VAL A 8 35.23 -46.72 37.78
CA VAL A 8 34.40 -45.61 37.27
C VAL A 8 35.28 -44.75 36.37
N MET A 9 34.99 -44.76 35.03
CA MET A 9 35.55 -43.79 34.10
C MET A 9 34.75 -42.49 34.16
N ALA A 10 35.37 -41.41 34.62
CA ALA A 10 34.82 -40.05 34.53
C ALA A 10 35.03 -39.51 33.14
N PHE A 11 33.94 -39.33 32.39
CA PHE A 11 33.92 -38.56 31.15
C PHE A 11 33.87 -37.06 31.50
N ALA A 12 34.96 -36.35 31.25
CA ALA A 12 34.95 -34.89 31.27
C ALA A 12 34.30 -34.38 29.93
N ALA A 13 33.03 -34.00 30.02
CA ALA A 13 32.36 -33.31 28.93
C ALA A 13 32.90 -31.86 28.88
N GLY A 14 33.68 -31.57 27.83
CA GLY A 14 34.10 -30.20 27.50
C GLY A 14 32.86 -29.38 27.12
N LEU A 15 32.44 -28.47 27.98
CA LEU A 15 31.51 -27.40 27.62
C LEU A 15 32.25 -26.45 26.67
N THR A 16 32.05 -26.64 25.35
CA THR A 16 32.34 -25.60 24.38
C THR A 16 31.29 -24.51 24.62
N GLY A 17 31.72 -23.41 25.23
CA GLY A 17 30.89 -22.25 25.44
C GLY A 17 30.42 -21.74 24.08
N LEU A 18 29.12 -21.88 23.80
CA LEU A 18 28.47 -21.12 22.73
C LEU A 18 28.64 -19.65 23.11
N ALA A 19 29.36 -18.90 22.28
CA ALA A 19 29.40 -17.45 22.40
C ALA A 19 27.94 -16.96 22.44
N PRO A 20 27.57 -16.02 23.33
CA PRO A 20 26.27 -15.43 23.30
C PRO A 20 26.05 -14.83 21.90
N PRO A 21 24.84 -14.90 21.33
CA PRO A 21 24.55 -14.25 20.06
C PRO A 21 24.99 -12.78 20.14
N ALA A 22 25.61 -12.29 19.09
CA ALA A 22 26.02 -10.90 18.99
C ALA A 22 24.82 -10.02 19.38
N ARG A 23 25.00 -9.18 20.39
CA ARG A 23 23.95 -8.30 20.88
C ARG A 23 23.67 -7.33 19.76
N ALA A 24 22.43 -7.30 19.25
CA ALA A 24 22.00 -6.28 18.31
C ALA A 24 22.34 -4.90 18.89
N ASP A 25 22.99 -4.05 18.11
CA ASP A 25 23.27 -2.69 18.52
C ASP A 25 21.95 -1.95 18.74
N ALA A 26 21.88 -1.12 19.78
CA ALA A 26 20.67 -0.36 20.08
C ALA A 26 20.30 0.53 18.87
N PRO A 27 18.99 0.69 18.57
CA PRO A 27 18.53 1.60 17.53
C PRO A 27 18.94 3.03 17.87
N VAL A 28 19.43 3.78 16.89
CA VAL A 28 19.91 5.14 17.07
C VAL A 28 19.17 6.09 16.16
N PHE A 29 18.50 7.10 16.76
CA PHE A 29 17.94 8.21 16.01
C PHE A 29 18.95 9.38 15.98
N THR A 30 19.33 9.81 14.78
CA THR A 30 20.26 10.92 14.56
C THR A 30 19.54 12.06 13.87
N ASP A 31 19.52 13.24 14.50
CA ASP A 31 18.96 14.45 13.91
C ASP A 31 19.78 14.88 12.68
N LYS A 32 19.08 15.29 11.64
CA LYS A 32 19.64 15.85 10.41
C LYS A 32 18.97 17.19 10.09
N ALA A 33 19.68 18.08 9.41
CA ALA A 33 19.07 19.29 8.89
C ALA A 33 17.99 18.92 7.86
N CYS A 34 16.80 19.51 7.99
CA CYS A 34 15.79 19.39 6.95
C CYS A 34 16.25 20.15 5.68
N PRO A 35 15.79 19.76 4.47
CA PRO A 35 16.10 20.46 3.23
C PRO A 35 15.81 21.95 3.31
N SER A 36 16.77 22.79 2.87
CA SER A 36 16.71 24.25 3.02
C SER A 36 15.66 24.93 2.11
N ASP A 37 15.18 24.22 1.10
CA ASP A 37 14.12 24.66 0.16
C ASP A 37 12.70 24.41 0.70
N TRP A 38 12.56 23.76 1.85
CA TRP A 38 11.26 23.52 2.43
C TRP A 38 10.64 24.80 3.00
N PRO A 39 9.29 24.96 2.93
CA PRO A 39 8.60 26.10 3.52
C PRO A 39 8.86 26.22 5.02
N THR A 40 9.25 27.42 5.47
CA THR A 40 9.49 27.72 6.88
C THR A 40 8.29 28.45 7.51
N GLY A 41 8.21 28.45 8.85
CA GLY A 41 7.22 29.23 9.61
C GLY A 41 5.80 28.66 9.60
N LEU A 42 5.57 27.49 8.99
CA LEU A 42 4.25 26.81 8.97
C LEU A 42 4.09 25.89 10.18
N ARG A 43 5.12 25.10 10.45
CA ARG A 43 5.22 24.16 11.58
C ARG A 43 6.67 24.00 11.98
N GLU A 44 6.90 23.58 13.21
CA GLU A 44 8.18 23.02 13.60
C GLU A 44 8.34 21.64 12.95
N VAL A 45 9.49 21.42 12.33
CA VAL A 45 9.83 20.17 11.62
C VAL A 45 11.15 19.65 12.13
N ARG A 46 11.21 18.38 12.46
CA ARG A 46 12.42 17.65 12.82
C ARG A 46 12.69 16.58 11.77
N CYS A 47 13.86 16.58 11.17
CA CYS A 47 14.31 15.56 10.23
C CYS A 47 15.40 14.71 10.87
N GLY A 48 15.45 13.44 10.53
CA GLY A 48 16.45 12.53 11.08
C GLY A 48 16.52 11.21 10.37
N THR A 49 17.43 10.39 10.83
CA THR A 49 17.64 9.02 10.38
C THR A 49 17.61 8.09 11.58
N LEU A 50 16.84 7.03 11.49
CA LEU A 50 16.85 5.90 12.41
C LEU A 50 17.77 4.83 11.84
N THR A 51 18.88 4.52 12.51
CA THR A 51 19.79 3.43 12.11
C THR A 51 19.44 2.16 12.87
N VAL A 52 19.14 1.09 12.15
CA VAL A 52 18.66 -0.19 12.65
C VAL A 52 19.39 -1.37 11.97
N ASP A 53 19.27 -2.56 12.54
CA ASP A 53 19.78 -3.76 11.90
C ASP A 53 18.94 -4.14 10.68
N GLU A 54 19.57 -4.58 9.59
CA GLU A 54 18.87 -5.11 8.43
C GLU A 54 18.14 -6.41 8.78
N ALA A 55 18.87 -7.36 9.42
CA ALA A 55 18.31 -8.66 9.77
C ALA A 55 17.27 -8.56 10.90
N ARG A 56 16.09 -9.13 10.69
CA ARG A 56 14.96 -9.14 11.64
C ARG A 56 14.42 -10.55 11.92
N ASP A 57 14.81 -11.54 11.11
CA ASP A 57 14.32 -12.93 11.19
C ASP A 57 15.19 -13.86 12.06
N GLY A 58 16.11 -13.29 12.84
CA GLY A 58 17.07 -14.04 13.65
C GLY A 58 18.30 -14.53 12.88
N SER A 59 18.42 -14.19 11.59
CA SER A 59 19.65 -14.40 10.83
C SER A 59 20.78 -13.51 11.38
N VAL A 60 22.02 -13.96 11.20
CA VAL A 60 23.19 -13.19 11.64
C VAL A 60 23.67 -12.31 10.49
N SER A 61 23.56 -11.00 10.68
CA SER A 61 24.10 -10.00 9.78
C SER A 61 24.56 -8.81 10.62
N ASP A 62 25.68 -8.23 10.28
CA ASP A 62 26.21 -6.98 10.86
C ASP A 62 25.85 -5.75 10.00
N ARG A 63 25.05 -5.95 8.91
CA ARG A 63 24.56 -4.86 8.09
C ARG A 63 23.54 -4.04 8.86
N ARG A 64 23.77 -2.73 8.85
CA ARG A 64 22.81 -1.75 9.33
C ARG A 64 22.23 -0.96 8.18
N ILE A 65 20.99 -0.52 8.33
CA ILE A 65 20.27 0.29 7.37
C ILE A 65 19.79 1.59 8.02
N ASP A 66 19.59 2.61 7.20
CA ASP A 66 19.12 3.91 7.62
C ASP A 66 17.68 4.15 7.16
N ILE A 67 16.78 4.42 8.07
CA ILE A 67 15.38 4.74 7.82
C ILE A 67 15.21 6.25 7.89
N ALA A 68 14.67 6.85 6.84
CA ALA A 68 14.38 8.29 6.82
C ALA A 68 13.11 8.61 7.62
N VAL A 69 13.19 9.62 8.48
CA VAL A 69 12.10 10.05 9.35
C VAL A 69 11.96 11.57 9.32
N VAL A 70 10.73 12.06 9.16
CA VAL A 70 10.38 13.48 9.28
C VAL A 70 9.24 13.62 10.27
N ILE A 71 9.37 14.52 11.25
CA ILE A 71 8.37 14.73 12.29
C ILE A 71 7.81 16.14 12.14
N PHE A 72 6.51 16.26 11.87
CA PHE A 72 5.76 17.49 11.93
C PHE A 72 5.16 17.66 13.32
N LYS A 73 5.53 18.72 14.02
CA LYS A 73 4.96 19.01 15.34
C LYS A 73 3.52 19.47 15.22
N ALA A 74 2.68 19.08 16.17
CA ALA A 74 1.30 19.55 16.26
C ALA A 74 1.23 21.08 16.35
N SER A 75 0.30 21.69 15.62
CA SER A 75 0.09 23.15 15.71
C SER A 75 -0.82 23.55 16.87
N ALA A 76 -1.73 22.66 17.28
CA ALA A 76 -2.64 22.86 18.40
C ALA A 76 -2.87 21.50 19.10
N PRO A 77 -1.91 21.01 19.91
CA PRO A 77 -1.98 19.68 20.52
C PRO A 77 -3.28 19.47 21.28
N TYR A 78 -4.04 18.46 20.89
CA TYR A 78 -5.25 18.05 21.58
C TYR A 78 -4.89 17.34 22.89
N LYS A 79 -5.61 17.63 23.94
CA LYS A 79 -5.52 16.93 25.22
C LYS A 79 -6.83 16.20 25.51
N ASP A 80 -6.70 14.95 25.88
CA ASP A 80 -7.83 14.13 26.30
C ASP A 80 -8.46 14.59 27.62
N ALA A 81 -9.49 13.91 28.08
CA ALA A 81 -10.21 14.24 29.32
C ALA A 81 -9.30 14.13 30.57
N SER A 82 -8.17 13.43 30.50
CA SER A 82 -7.19 13.36 31.58
C SER A 82 -6.17 14.51 31.54
N GLY A 83 -6.22 15.34 30.49
CA GLY A 83 -5.27 16.43 30.24
C GLY A 83 -3.98 15.96 29.55
N GLN A 84 -3.90 14.71 29.13
CA GLN A 84 -2.76 14.16 28.41
C GLN A 84 -2.86 14.47 26.91
N ALA A 85 -1.72 14.87 26.30
CA ALA A 85 -1.66 15.05 24.87
C ALA A 85 -1.79 13.70 24.12
N LEU A 86 -2.38 13.71 22.92
CA LEU A 86 -2.38 12.54 22.05
C LEU A 86 -0.95 12.10 21.73
N PRO A 87 -0.69 10.79 21.63
CA PRO A 87 0.61 10.30 21.17
C PRO A 87 0.87 10.69 19.72
N PRO A 88 2.12 10.69 19.26
CA PRO A 88 2.41 10.90 17.84
C PRO A 88 1.70 9.87 16.94
N MET A 89 1.31 10.30 15.74
CA MET A 89 0.77 9.45 14.69
C MET A 89 1.87 9.09 13.70
N VAL A 90 2.07 7.81 13.43
CA VAL A 90 3.01 7.32 12.40
C VAL A 90 2.22 7.08 11.11
N MET A 91 2.66 7.71 10.03
CA MET A 91 2.05 7.53 8.71
C MET A 91 2.84 6.53 7.87
N PHE A 92 2.12 5.61 7.20
CA PHE A 92 2.66 4.65 6.26
C PHE A 92 2.10 4.91 4.85
N HIS A 93 2.99 4.93 3.86
CA HIS A 93 2.58 4.97 2.46
C HIS A 93 2.14 3.59 1.99
N GLY A 94 1.27 3.57 0.99
CA GLY A 94 0.87 2.36 0.27
C GLY A 94 1.88 1.93 -0.80
N GLY A 95 1.39 1.19 -1.76
CA GLY A 95 2.14 0.57 -2.83
C GLY A 95 2.04 -0.95 -2.74
N PRO A 96 3.01 -1.68 -2.13
CA PRO A 96 4.24 -1.26 -1.44
C PRO A 96 5.20 -0.46 -2.34
N GLY A 97 6.21 0.18 -1.72
CA GLY A 97 7.21 0.93 -2.49
C GLY A 97 6.97 2.44 -2.55
N GLY A 98 5.88 2.94 -1.99
CA GLY A 98 5.64 4.37 -1.88
C GLY A 98 6.44 5.02 -0.73
N ALA A 99 6.75 6.32 -0.86
CA ALA A 99 7.56 7.07 0.09
C ALA A 99 6.89 8.38 0.53
N LEU A 100 7.07 8.76 1.79
CA LEU A 100 6.49 9.95 2.40
C LEU A 100 7.49 11.11 2.51
N THR A 101 8.73 10.81 2.92
CA THR A 101 9.69 11.87 3.27
C THR A 101 10.15 12.72 2.08
N PRO A 102 10.30 12.19 0.85
CA PRO A 102 10.59 13.02 -0.33
C PRO A 102 9.46 14.01 -0.66
N GLY A 103 8.22 13.68 -0.27
CA GLY A 103 7.05 14.54 -0.42
C GLY A 103 6.82 15.54 0.70
N ALA A 104 7.55 15.47 1.81
CA ALA A 104 7.28 16.23 3.03
C ALA A 104 7.26 17.77 2.82
N GLY A 105 8.15 18.30 1.99
CA GLY A 105 8.14 19.70 1.64
C GLY A 105 6.86 20.16 0.92
N ARG A 106 6.33 19.32 0.02
CA ARG A 106 5.04 19.59 -0.67
C ARG A 106 3.87 19.50 0.32
N MET A 107 3.90 18.53 1.25
CA MET A 107 2.92 18.42 2.32
C MET A 107 2.90 19.67 3.18
N LEU A 108 4.07 20.20 3.59
CA LEU A 108 4.19 21.48 4.29
C LEU A 108 3.60 22.63 3.47
N ALA A 109 3.93 22.73 2.18
CA ALA A 109 3.40 23.77 1.31
C ALA A 109 1.86 23.72 1.19
N ALA A 110 1.28 22.51 1.19
CA ALA A 110 -0.18 22.33 1.17
C ALA A 110 -0.86 22.88 2.43
N LEU A 111 -0.20 22.90 3.59
CA LEU A 111 -0.73 23.48 4.82
C LEU A 111 -1.01 24.99 4.73
N ARG A 112 -0.38 25.71 3.79
CA ARG A 112 -0.71 27.12 3.52
C ARG A 112 -2.14 27.28 2.99
N ARG A 113 -2.62 26.32 2.20
CA ARG A 113 -3.96 26.35 1.61
C ARG A 113 -5.01 25.68 2.50
N ASN A 114 -4.58 24.70 3.28
CA ASN A 114 -5.44 23.96 4.20
C ASN A 114 -4.69 23.68 5.51
N PRO A 115 -4.70 24.61 6.47
CA PRO A 115 -3.99 24.45 7.75
C PRO A 115 -4.44 23.24 8.58
N GLU A 116 -5.64 22.72 8.31
CA GLU A 116 -6.23 21.57 9.01
C GLU A 116 -6.05 20.25 8.28
N ALA A 117 -5.25 20.22 7.18
CA ALA A 117 -5.14 19.02 6.35
C ALA A 117 -4.67 17.79 7.14
N PHE A 118 -3.69 17.95 8.03
CA PHE A 118 -3.19 16.90 8.94
C PHE A 118 -2.30 17.52 10.04
N ALA A 119 -1.96 16.71 11.05
CA ALA A 119 -1.06 17.11 12.15
C ALA A 119 -1.51 18.35 12.93
N VAL A 120 -2.82 18.57 13.07
CA VAL A 120 -3.33 19.66 13.91
C VAL A 120 -3.20 19.31 15.38
N ASP A 121 -3.70 18.13 15.73
CA ASP A 121 -3.94 17.70 17.11
C ASP A 121 -2.77 16.94 17.75
N GLN A 122 -1.93 16.33 16.94
CA GLN A 122 -0.81 15.48 17.38
C GLN A 122 0.37 15.59 16.42
N ASP A 123 1.55 15.23 16.90
CA ASP A 123 2.73 15.13 16.05
C ASP A 123 2.50 14.06 14.99
N VAL A 124 2.99 14.31 13.77
CA VAL A 124 2.94 13.32 12.68
C VAL A 124 4.35 12.92 12.29
N ILE A 125 4.59 11.64 12.34
CA ILE A 125 5.85 11.01 11.95
C ILE A 125 5.67 10.43 10.55
N LEU A 126 6.34 11.01 9.57
CA LEU A 126 6.52 10.43 8.25
C LEU A 126 7.71 9.48 8.31
N PHE A 127 7.46 8.25 7.92
CA PHE A 127 8.41 7.16 8.03
C PHE A 127 8.54 6.51 6.65
N ASP A 128 9.73 6.62 6.03
CA ASP A 128 9.98 5.86 4.81
C ASP A 128 10.35 4.42 5.17
N GLN A 129 9.65 3.49 4.59
CA GLN A 129 9.88 2.06 4.81
C GLN A 129 11.31 1.68 4.42
N ARG A 130 11.85 0.60 5.01
CA ARG A 130 13.13 0.03 4.60
C ARG A 130 13.10 -0.28 3.10
N GLY A 131 14.13 0.11 2.39
CA GLY A 131 14.25 -0.07 0.93
C GLY A 131 13.57 1.00 0.08
N GLY A 132 12.83 1.95 0.65
CA GLY A 132 12.11 2.97 -0.09
C GLY A 132 12.47 4.41 0.28
N GLY A 133 12.07 5.35 -0.56
CA GLY A 133 12.19 6.76 -0.30
C GLY A 133 13.63 7.24 -0.10
N ALA A 134 13.82 8.03 0.96
CA ALA A 134 15.13 8.50 1.38
C ALA A 134 15.83 7.56 2.38
N SER A 135 15.26 6.38 2.66
CA SER A 135 15.93 5.32 3.42
C SER A 135 17.09 4.72 2.64
N ASN A 136 18.09 4.15 3.34
CA ASN A 136 19.27 3.56 2.70
C ASN A 136 19.48 2.12 3.21
N PRO A 137 19.55 1.12 2.32
CA PRO A 137 19.48 1.24 0.87
C PRO A 137 18.12 1.72 0.37
N SER A 138 18.12 2.44 -0.76
CA SER A 138 16.93 2.71 -1.55
C SER A 138 16.93 1.75 -2.73
N MET A 139 15.88 0.95 -2.86
CA MET A 139 15.79 -0.11 -3.86
C MET A 139 14.95 0.35 -5.06
N ASP A 140 15.47 1.32 -5.76
CA ASP A 140 14.96 1.82 -7.03
C ASP A 140 15.52 1.02 -8.20
N CYS A 141 14.74 0.79 -9.26
CA CYS A 141 15.14 0.05 -10.47
C CYS A 141 15.08 0.97 -11.70
N PRO A 142 16.01 1.91 -11.85
CA PRO A 142 15.92 2.95 -12.88
C PRO A 142 15.84 2.35 -14.29
N GLY A 143 14.87 2.83 -15.07
CA GLY A 143 14.64 2.41 -16.45
C GLY A 143 13.82 1.13 -16.61
N VAL A 144 13.24 0.64 -15.52
CA VAL A 144 12.27 -0.44 -15.50
C VAL A 144 10.88 0.14 -15.23
N GLU A 145 9.87 -0.30 -15.96
CA GLU A 145 8.49 0.10 -15.72
C GLU A 145 7.77 -0.93 -14.84
N LEU A 146 7.04 -0.42 -13.84
CA LEU A 146 6.17 -1.21 -12.98
C LEU A 146 4.90 -0.42 -12.73
N THR A 147 3.77 -0.96 -13.15
CA THR A 147 2.45 -0.39 -12.91
C THR A 147 1.76 -1.11 -11.76
N ASP A 148 0.66 -0.57 -11.25
CA ASP A 148 -0.21 -1.27 -10.29
C ASP A 148 -0.76 -2.59 -10.84
N ALA A 149 -0.81 -2.75 -12.17
CA ALA A 149 -1.17 -4.01 -12.82
C ALA A 149 0.00 -4.98 -13.00
N GLY A 150 1.21 -4.61 -12.60
CA GLY A 150 2.44 -5.40 -12.77
C GLY A 150 3.35 -4.89 -13.90
N PRO A 151 4.45 -5.62 -14.21
CA PRO A 151 5.37 -5.25 -15.28
C PRO A 151 4.65 -5.26 -16.64
N PRO A 152 4.67 -4.13 -17.40
CA PRO A 152 3.89 -4.02 -18.64
C PRO A 152 4.50 -4.79 -19.82
N SER A 153 5.70 -5.33 -19.67
CA SER A 153 6.36 -6.12 -20.72
C SER A 153 7.29 -7.19 -20.16
N ASP A 154 7.69 -8.13 -21.01
CA ASP A 154 8.74 -9.11 -20.67
C ASP A 154 10.09 -8.43 -20.45
N LYS A 155 10.38 -7.32 -21.13
CA LYS A 155 11.58 -6.51 -20.92
C LYS A 155 11.61 -5.95 -19.49
N ASP A 156 10.48 -5.44 -19.00
CA ASP A 156 10.38 -4.86 -17.67
C ASP A 156 10.44 -5.94 -16.59
N ARG A 157 9.79 -7.10 -16.80
CA ARG A 157 9.98 -8.29 -15.96
C ARG A 157 11.46 -8.66 -15.84
N ASP A 158 12.16 -8.77 -16.96
CA ASP A 158 13.57 -9.17 -16.98
C ASP A 158 14.46 -8.08 -16.35
N GLY A 159 14.10 -6.81 -16.53
CA GLY A 159 14.74 -5.66 -15.89
C GLY A 159 14.58 -5.71 -14.36
N LEU A 160 13.38 -6.00 -13.84
CA LEU A 160 13.13 -6.20 -12.41
C LEU A 160 13.98 -7.35 -11.84
N ILE A 161 14.01 -8.49 -12.54
CA ILE A 161 14.83 -9.65 -12.13
C ILE A 161 16.30 -9.26 -12.04
N ALA A 162 16.83 -8.54 -13.04
CA ALA A 162 18.21 -8.11 -13.06
C ALA A 162 18.52 -7.12 -11.94
N CYS A 163 17.62 -6.17 -11.69
CA CYS A 163 17.72 -5.17 -10.62
C CYS A 163 17.79 -5.84 -9.25
N LEU A 164 16.83 -6.71 -8.93
CA LEU A 164 16.76 -7.42 -7.65
C LEU A 164 17.98 -8.31 -7.40
N LYS A 165 18.43 -9.05 -8.42
CA LYS A 165 19.67 -9.83 -8.36
C LYS A 165 20.90 -8.93 -8.17
N GLY A 166 20.88 -7.71 -8.71
CA GLY A 166 21.89 -6.69 -8.48
C GLY A 166 21.97 -6.27 -7.00
N TYR A 167 20.85 -6.12 -6.32
CA TYR A 167 20.81 -5.86 -4.87
C TYR A 167 21.33 -7.06 -4.06
N GLN A 168 20.90 -8.27 -4.40
CA GLN A 168 21.42 -9.49 -3.76
C GLN A 168 22.95 -9.63 -3.93
N ALA A 169 23.48 -9.29 -5.11
CA ALA A 169 24.94 -9.31 -5.36
C ALA A 169 25.71 -8.27 -4.54
N GLN A 170 25.06 -7.19 -4.10
CA GLN A 170 25.58 -6.20 -3.15
C GLN A 170 25.47 -6.65 -1.69
N GLY A 171 24.96 -7.85 -1.43
CA GLY A 171 24.77 -8.41 -0.10
C GLY A 171 23.52 -7.89 0.62
N ILE A 172 22.58 -7.27 -0.08
CA ILE A 172 21.24 -6.90 0.47
C ILE A 172 20.40 -8.17 0.53
N ASP A 173 19.91 -8.52 1.71
CA ASP A 173 18.99 -9.66 1.88
C ASP A 173 17.54 -9.19 1.67
N LEU A 174 17.01 -9.41 0.47
CA LEU A 174 15.65 -9.02 0.11
C LEU A 174 14.60 -9.61 1.06
N ASN A 175 14.88 -10.75 1.72
CA ASN A 175 13.97 -11.34 2.71
C ASN A 175 13.73 -10.47 3.95
N GLN A 176 14.55 -9.44 4.16
CA GLN A 176 14.42 -8.51 5.29
C GLN A 176 13.53 -7.30 4.96
N TYR A 177 13.00 -7.19 3.72
CA TYR A 177 12.19 -6.07 3.27
C TYR A 177 10.73 -6.51 3.17
N ASN A 178 9.98 -6.38 4.27
CA ASN A 178 8.60 -6.82 4.42
C ASN A 178 7.91 -6.13 5.60
N ALA A 179 6.59 -6.28 5.75
CA ALA A 179 5.79 -5.62 6.78
C ALA A 179 6.20 -6.02 8.22
N ALA A 180 6.55 -7.28 8.47
CA ALA A 180 6.99 -7.72 9.79
C ALA A 180 8.30 -7.05 10.21
N ALA A 181 9.27 -6.95 9.29
CA ALA A 181 10.52 -6.24 9.55
C ALA A 181 10.29 -4.74 9.78
N ILE A 182 9.35 -4.11 9.05
CA ILE A 182 8.94 -2.72 9.28
C ILE A 182 8.30 -2.56 10.67
N ALA A 183 7.52 -3.52 11.15
CA ALA A 183 6.95 -3.47 12.49
C ALA A 183 8.03 -3.40 13.59
N ASP A 184 9.15 -4.11 13.41
CA ASP A 184 10.31 -4.00 14.28
C ASP A 184 11.03 -2.65 14.15
N ASP A 185 11.12 -2.09 12.94
CA ASP A 185 11.67 -0.74 12.74
C ASP A 185 10.83 0.33 13.44
N VAL A 186 9.49 0.19 13.41
CA VAL A 186 8.57 1.10 14.13
C VAL A 186 8.77 0.98 15.64
N LYS A 187 8.94 -0.21 16.18
CA LYS A 187 9.28 -0.41 17.61
C LYS A 187 10.59 0.26 17.97
N ASP A 188 11.62 0.07 17.13
CA ASP A 188 12.93 0.66 17.33
C ASP A 188 12.86 2.21 17.27
N MET A 189 12.05 2.78 16.36
CA MET A 189 11.79 4.21 16.29
C MET A 189 11.10 4.73 17.56
N VAL A 190 10.07 4.03 18.04
CA VAL A 190 9.38 4.37 19.30
C VAL A 190 10.36 4.40 20.46
N GLN A 191 11.24 3.39 20.55
CA GLN A 191 12.28 3.31 21.58
C GLN A 191 13.30 4.44 21.46
N ALA A 192 13.84 4.69 20.26
CA ALA A 192 14.88 5.69 20.02
C ALA A 192 14.37 7.12 20.22
N LEU A 193 13.08 7.38 19.98
CA LEU A 193 12.42 8.66 20.22
C LEU A 193 11.89 8.81 21.66
N GLY A 194 11.97 7.78 22.50
CA GLY A 194 11.47 7.80 23.88
C GLY A 194 9.95 7.90 23.99
N LEU A 195 9.22 7.36 23.00
CA LEU A 195 7.76 7.40 22.97
C LEU A 195 7.18 6.22 23.77
N ALA A 196 6.04 6.43 24.43
CA ALA A 196 5.32 5.36 25.14
C ALA A 196 4.30 4.65 24.26
N LYS A 197 3.60 5.40 23.43
CA LYS A 197 2.53 4.95 22.52
C LYS A 197 2.59 5.75 21.22
N ILE A 198 2.02 5.18 20.18
CA ILE A 198 1.77 5.83 18.88
C ILE A 198 0.36 5.53 18.40
N ASP A 199 -0.15 6.37 17.53
CA ASP A 199 -1.27 6.07 16.66
C ASP A 199 -0.74 5.68 15.28
N LEU A 200 -1.49 4.86 14.55
CA LEU A 200 -1.13 4.43 13.21
C LEU A 200 -2.09 5.06 12.19
N TRP A 201 -1.56 5.38 11.01
CA TRP A 201 -2.35 5.85 9.89
C TRP A 201 -1.71 5.40 8.58
N GLY A 202 -2.46 4.65 7.78
CA GLY A 202 -1.99 4.21 6.47
C GLY A 202 -3.11 4.09 5.46
N GLY A 203 -2.72 4.17 4.19
CA GLY A 203 -3.62 3.91 3.07
C GLY A 203 -3.11 2.74 2.23
N SER A 204 -4.03 1.96 1.61
CA SER A 204 -3.67 0.90 0.67
C SER A 204 -2.85 -0.22 1.32
N TYR A 205 -1.59 -0.38 0.94
CA TYR A 205 -0.65 -1.30 1.60
C TYR A 205 -0.24 -0.82 3.00
N GLY A 206 -0.34 0.48 3.31
CA GLY A 206 -0.05 1.00 4.66
C GLY A 206 -0.77 0.27 5.80
N PRO A 207 -2.07 -0.03 5.70
CA PRO A 207 -2.81 -0.88 6.62
C PRO A 207 -2.24 -2.29 6.82
N ARG A 208 -1.57 -2.89 5.83
CA ARG A 208 -0.86 -4.16 6.01
C ARG A 208 0.33 -3.99 6.95
N ILE A 209 1.06 -2.89 6.85
CA ILE A 209 2.12 -2.54 7.81
C ILE A 209 1.51 -2.30 9.21
N GLU A 210 0.39 -1.57 9.30
CA GLU A 210 -0.31 -1.36 10.57
C GLU A 210 -0.73 -2.69 11.19
N ALA A 211 -1.26 -3.61 10.39
CA ALA A 211 -1.62 -4.97 10.81
C ALA A 211 -0.40 -5.73 11.36
N ALA A 212 0.76 -5.62 10.72
CA ALA A 212 2.00 -6.21 11.21
C ALA A 212 2.46 -5.56 12.52
N VAL A 213 2.40 -4.22 12.65
CA VAL A 213 2.71 -3.52 13.91
C VAL A 213 1.76 -3.95 15.02
N ILE A 214 0.46 -4.05 14.75
CA ILE A 214 -0.56 -4.51 15.72
C ILE A 214 -0.32 -5.96 16.11
N THR A 215 0.10 -6.83 15.19
CA THR A 215 0.36 -8.25 15.46
C THR A 215 1.61 -8.45 16.30
N HIS A 216 2.72 -7.78 15.95
CA HIS A 216 4.02 -8.00 16.54
C HIS A 216 4.33 -7.06 17.72
N GLN A 217 3.76 -5.85 17.72
CA GLN A 217 4.08 -4.78 18.67
C GLN A 217 2.82 -4.11 19.27
N PRO A 218 1.77 -4.85 19.69
CA PRO A 218 0.49 -4.26 20.13
C PRO A 218 0.65 -3.29 21.30
N GLN A 219 1.68 -3.50 22.14
CA GLN A 219 1.92 -2.71 23.34
C GLN A 219 2.27 -1.24 23.05
N ILE A 220 2.77 -0.91 21.85
CA ILE A 220 3.10 0.47 21.50
C ILE A 220 1.94 1.20 20.80
N VAL A 221 0.90 0.51 20.37
CA VAL A 221 -0.22 1.08 19.62
C VAL A 221 -1.35 1.52 20.56
N ARG A 222 -1.94 2.72 20.32
CA ARG A 222 -3.14 3.21 21.00
C ARG A 222 -4.37 3.05 20.13
N ALA A 223 -4.31 3.46 18.87
CA ALA A 223 -5.39 3.39 17.90
C ALA A 223 -4.83 3.35 16.47
N ALA A 224 -5.64 2.90 15.50
CA ALA A 224 -5.27 2.85 14.10
C ALA A 224 -6.36 3.42 13.18
N VAL A 225 -5.97 4.02 12.07
CA VAL A 225 -6.86 4.51 11.01
C VAL A 225 -6.40 3.94 9.68
N MET A 226 -7.18 3.03 9.13
CA MET A 226 -6.87 2.27 7.92
C MET A 226 -7.74 2.74 6.76
N ASP A 227 -7.12 3.35 5.76
CA ASP A 227 -7.76 3.88 4.55
C ASP A 227 -7.61 2.91 3.38
N SER A 228 -8.71 2.47 2.77
CA SER A 228 -8.68 1.52 1.66
C SER A 228 -7.75 0.32 1.97
N PRO A 229 -8.02 -0.45 3.03
CA PRO A 229 -7.05 -1.39 3.58
C PRO A 229 -6.84 -2.62 2.70
N TRP A 230 -5.57 -2.93 2.46
CA TRP A 230 -5.14 -4.25 1.98
C TRP A 230 -4.75 -5.12 3.19
N PRO A 231 -5.64 -6.05 3.62
CA PRO A 231 -5.39 -6.87 4.80
C PRO A 231 -4.38 -7.99 4.51
N PRO A 232 -3.70 -8.51 5.55
CA PRO A 232 -2.73 -9.61 5.39
C PRO A 232 -3.29 -10.86 4.67
N GLU A 233 -4.54 -11.22 4.96
CA GLU A 233 -5.23 -12.36 4.36
C GLU A 233 -5.78 -12.12 2.95
N GLY A 234 -5.64 -10.90 2.42
CA GLY A 234 -6.06 -10.55 1.07
C GLY A 234 -5.16 -11.20 0.02
N ASN A 235 -5.75 -11.85 -0.98
CA ASN A 235 -5.00 -12.36 -2.13
C ASN A 235 -5.04 -11.30 -3.24
N TRP A 236 -4.09 -10.37 -3.20
CA TRP A 236 -4.15 -9.18 -4.04
C TRP A 236 -4.01 -9.51 -5.53
N ALA A 237 -2.96 -10.24 -5.94
CA ALA A 237 -2.73 -10.49 -7.36
C ALA A 237 -3.85 -11.35 -7.99
N VAL A 238 -4.35 -12.34 -7.26
CA VAL A 238 -5.46 -13.20 -7.72
C VAL A 238 -6.79 -12.45 -7.70
N GLY A 239 -7.01 -11.55 -6.74
CA GLY A 239 -8.26 -10.80 -6.59
C GLY A 239 -8.37 -9.59 -7.51
N THR A 240 -7.25 -8.96 -7.87
CA THR A 240 -7.22 -7.71 -8.64
C THR A 240 -8.02 -7.76 -9.95
N PRO A 241 -7.96 -8.78 -10.80
CA PRO A 241 -8.75 -8.82 -12.03
C PRO A 241 -10.25 -8.69 -11.80
N GLU A 242 -10.78 -9.45 -10.83
CA GLU A 242 -12.21 -9.40 -10.48
C GLU A 242 -12.59 -8.05 -9.87
N GLN A 243 -11.73 -7.49 -9.01
CA GLN A 243 -11.96 -6.23 -8.32
C GLN A 243 -11.99 -5.05 -9.29
N VAL A 244 -11.05 -4.97 -10.24
CA VAL A 244 -11.02 -3.93 -11.28
C VAL A 244 -12.25 -4.07 -12.19
N SER A 245 -12.56 -5.29 -12.64
CA SER A 245 -13.77 -5.51 -13.44
C SER A 245 -15.04 -5.11 -12.69
N ALA A 246 -15.14 -5.41 -11.40
CA ALA A 246 -16.26 -5.00 -10.56
C ALA A 246 -16.36 -3.46 -10.45
N ALA A 247 -15.24 -2.77 -10.23
CA ALA A 247 -15.20 -1.30 -10.20
C ALA A 247 -15.69 -0.70 -11.53
N VAL A 248 -15.19 -1.19 -12.66
CA VAL A 248 -15.66 -0.77 -14.01
C VAL A 248 -17.16 -0.99 -14.14
N LYS A 249 -17.67 -2.18 -13.78
CA LYS A 249 -19.12 -2.49 -13.87
C LYS A 249 -19.97 -1.60 -12.96
N ILE A 250 -19.52 -1.29 -11.76
CA ILE A 250 -20.21 -0.34 -10.87
C ILE A 250 -20.30 1.04 -11.51
N ILE A 251 -19.20 1.55 -12.07
CA ILE A 251 -19.18 2.86 -12.75
C ILE A 251 -20.15 2.87 -13.93
N LEU A 252 -20.10 1.84 -14.79
CA LEU A 252 -20.97 1.75 -15.97
C LEU A 252 -22.44 1.56 -15.60
N ALA A 253 -22.76 0.82 -14.55
CA ALA A 253 -24.12 0.68 -14.02
C ALA A 253 -24.66 2.03 -13.50
N LYS A 254 -23.81 2.80 -12.77
CA LYS A 254 -24.18 4.16 -12.33
C LYS A 254 -24.40 5.11 -13.50
N CYS A 255 -23.63 5.00 -14.58
CA CYS A 255 -23.86 5.76 -15.84
C CYS A 255 -25.19 5.37 -16.47
N ALA A 256 -25.45 4.08 -16.66
CA ALA A 256 -26.69 3.58 -17.24
C ALA A 256 -27.95 3.97 -16.44
N ALA A 257 -27.84 4.16 -15.13
CA ALA A 257 -28.92 4.62 -14.25
C ALA A 257 -29.20 6.13 -14.37
N GLN A 258 -28.31 6.93 -14.97
CA GLN A 258 -28.46 8.37 -15.14
C GLN A 258 -28.82 8.70 -16.59
N ALA A 259 -30.02 9.29 -16.83
CA ALA A 259 -30.58 9.51 -18.17
C ALA A 259 -29.60 10.26 -19.13
N ALA A 260 -28.86 11.26 -18.63
CA ALA A 260 -27.91 12.02 -19.44
C ALA A 260 -26.71 11.16 -19.88
N CYS A 261 -26.14 10.35 -18.97
CA CYS A 261 -25.04 9.47 -19.26
C CYS A 261 -25.47 8.30 -20.16
N ALA A 262 -26.59 7.66 -19.85
CA ALA A 262 -27.14 6.56 -20.64
C ALA A 262 -27.47 6.96 -22.10
N ALA A 263 -27.92 8.20 -22.30
CA ALA A 263 -28.24 8.71 -23.66
C ALA A 263 -26.97 8.92 -24.51
N GLN A 264 -25.85 9.33 -23.89
CA GLN A 264 -24.56 9.51 -24.57
C GLN A 264 -23.80 8.19 -24.76
N HIS A 265 -23.94 7.26 -23.84
CA HIS A 265 -23.18 6.02 -23.79
C HIS A 265 -24.08 4.77 -23.75
N PRO A 266 -24.93 4.54 -24.78
CA PRO A 266 -25.85 3.41 -24.80
C PRO A 266 -25.07 2.08 -24.83
N ASP A 267 -25.54 1.08 -24.06
CA ASP A 267 -25.01 -0.29 -24.01
C ASP A 267 -23.49 -0.36 -23.80
N LEU A 268 -22.91 0.63 -23.11
CA LEU A 268 -21.46 0.81 -23.02
C LEU A 268 -20.75 -0.40 -22.44
N GLN A 269 -21.32 -1.05 -21.42
CA GLN A 269 -20.71 -2.24 -20.81
C GLN A 269 -20.52 -3.36 -21.85
N ALA A 270 -21.58 -3.73 -22.59
CA ALA A 270 -21.49 -4.81 -23.57
C ALA A 270 -20.54 -4.47 -24.72
N ARG A 271 -20.51 -3.20 -25.13
CA ARG A 271 -19.59 -2.69 -26.18
C ARG A 271 -18.14 -2.75 -25.71
N PHE A 272 -17.87 -2.38 -24.46
CA PHE A 272 -16.53 -2.43 -23.90
C PHE A 272 -16.05 -3.88 -23.67
N GLU A 273 -16.90 -4.77 -23.20
CA GLU A 273 -16.56 -6.20 -23.09
C GLU A 273 -16.20 -6.81 -24.47
N ALA A 274 -16.89 -6.39 -25.53
CA ALA A 274 -16.54 -6.81 -26.90
C ALA A 274 -15.20 -6.20 -27.36
N GLU A 275 -14.90 -4.98 -26.96
CA GLU A 275 -13.62 -4.32 -27.24
C GLU A 275 -12.47 -5.02 -26.48
N ALA A 276 -12.63 -5.31 -25.18
CA ALA A 276 -11.64 -6.02 -24.38
C ALA A 276 -11.23 -7.37 -25.02
N ARG A 277 -12.19 -8.11 -25.62
CA ARG A 277 -11.87 -9.33 -26.37
C ARG A 277 -10.97 -9.10 -27.59
N LYS A 278 -11.05 -7.94 -28.24
CA LYS A 278 -10.13 -7.61 -29.35
C LYS A 278 -8.71 -7.42 -28.83
N TRP A 279 -8.55 -6.72 -27.70
CA TRP A 279 -7.26 -6.50 -27.09
C TRP A 279 -6.62 -7.81 -26.59
N LEU A 280 -7.43 -8.73 -26.10
CA LEU A 280 -6.99 -10.09 -25.73
C LEU A 280 -6.53 -10.92 -26.93
N ALA A 281 -7.08 -10.67 -28.12
CA ALA A 281 -6.71 -11.35 -29.36
C ALA A 281 -5.39 -10.87 -29.97
N GLY A 282 -4.91 -9.68 -29.59
CA GLY A 282 -3.63 -9.13 -30.06
C GLY A 282 -3.57 -7.60 -29.98
N PRO A 283 -2.42 -7.01 -30.38
CA PRO A 283 -2.23 -5.57 -30.33
C PRO A 283 -3.26 -4.80 -31.16
N VAL A 284 -3.68 -3.64 -30.67
CA VAL A 284 -4.67 -2.76 -31.29
C VAL A 284 -3.99 -1.47 -31.77
N THR A 285 -4.27 -1.07 -33.03
CA THR A 285 -3.73 0.16 -33.62
C THR A 285 -4.82 1.24 -33.63
N GLY A 286 -4.53 2.38 -33.03
CA GLY A 286 -5.41 3.54 -33.00
C GLY A 286 -5.47 4.30 -34.32
N LYS A 287 -6.39 5.27 -34.40
CA LYS A 287 -6.56 6.15 -35.57
C LYS A 287 -5.32 7.00 -35.89
N ASP A 288 -4.48 7.25 -34.88
CA ASP A 288 -3.22 7.98 -35.01
C ASP A 288 -2.05 7.11 -35.47
N GLY A 289 -2.29 5.81 -35.69
CA GLY A 289 -1.30 4.82 -36.12
C GLY A 289 -0.43 4.25 -35.01
N ARG A 290 -0.59 4.68 -33.75
CA ARG A 290 0.09 4.07 -32.59
C ARG A 290 -0.55 2.71 -32.27
N THR A 291 0.28 1.77 -31.87
CA THR A 291 -0.16 0.41 -31.54
C THR A 291 0.10 0.14 -30.04
N PHE A 292 -0.90 -0.41 -29.39
CA PHE A 292 -0.91 -0.72 -27.96
C PHE A 292 -1.26 -2.20 -27.75
N THR A 293 -0.85 -2.71 -26.59
CA THR A 293 -1.05 -4.10 -26.19
C THR A 293 -2.13 -4.22 -25.11
N VAL A 294 -2.50 -5.45 -24.77
CA VAL A 294 -3.39 -5.73 -23.63
C VAL A 294 -2.85 -5.18 -22.31
N ASP A 295 -1.53 -5.12 -22.15
CA ASP A 295 -0.90 -4.57 -20.95
C ASP A 295 -1.09 -3.05 -20.82
N ASP A 296 -1.18 -2.32 -21.95
CA ASP A 296 -1.50 -0.90 -21.94
C ASP A 296 -2.95 -0.65 -21.53
N LEU A 297 -3.89 -1.49 -22.00
CA LEU A 297 -5.29 -1.43 -21.56
C LEU A 297 -5.42 -1.81 -20.08
N SER A 298 -4.64 -2.78 -19.61
CA SER A 298 -4.57 -3.18 -18.20
C SER A 298 -4.15 -2.00 -17.32
N ALA A 299 -3.06 -1.32 -17.67
CA ALA A 299 -2.59 -0.12 -16.97
C ALA A 299 -3.63 1.00 -16.98
N PHE A 300 -4.28 1.25 -18.13
CA PHE A 300 -5.37 2.23 -18.23
C PHE A 300 -6.53 1.92 -17.28
N LEU A 301 -7.00 0.69 -17.23
CA LEU A 301 -8.11 0.31 -16.34
C LEU A 301 -7.74 0.47 -14.87
N MET A 302 -6.54 0.05 -14.48
CA MET A 302 -6.04 0.22 -13.11
C MET A 302 -6.00 1.70 -12.74
N ASP A 303 -5.22 2.52 -13.44
CA ASP A 303 -5.02 3.92 -13.11
C ASP A 303 -6.34 4.71 -13.10
N THR A 304 -7.16 4.52 -14.13
CA THR A 304 -8.44 5.23 -14.27
C THR A 304 -9.39 4.90 -13.12
N THR A 305 -9.48 3.65 -12.69
CA THR A 305 -10.36 3.24 -11.60
C THR A 305 -9.82 3.62 -10.21
N TYR A 306 -8.52 3.82 -10.05
CA TYR A 306 -7.93 4.39 -8.83
C TYR A 306 -8.16 5.90 -8.70
N SER A 307 -8.40 6.61 -9.80
CA SER A 307 -8.50 8.07 -9.84
C SER A 307 -9.94 8.55 -9.75
N ALA A 308 -10.23 9.50 -8.84
CA ALA A 308 -11.56 10.12 -8.76
C ALA A 308 -11.92 10.89 -10.05
N THR A 309 -10.94 11.41 -10.78
CA THR A 309 -11.15 12.04 -12.10
C THR A 309 -11.42 10.95 -13.13
N GLY A 310 -10.61 9.90 -13.15
CA GLY A 310 -10.77 8.78 -14.07
C GLY A 310 -12.12 8.07 -13.92
N VAL A 311 -12.58 7.82 -12.70
CA VAL A 311 -13.92 7.27 -12.45
C VAL A 311 -15.02 8.10 -13.11
N ARG A 312 -14.90 9.43 -13.11
CA ARG A 312 -15.88 10.32 -13.75
C ARG A 312 -15.77 10.37 -15.27
N SER A 313 -14.58 10.24 -15.83
CA SER A 313 -14.33 10.27 -17.27
C SER A 313 -14.46 8.90 -17.95
N LEU A 314 -14.46 7.81 -17.19
CA LEU A 314 -14.41 6.45 -17.73
C LEU A 314 -15.44 6.20 -18.86
N PRO A 315 -16.74 6.59 -18.77
CA PRO A 315 -17.68 6.36 -19.87
C PRO A 315 -17.24 7.00 -21.19
N VAL A 316 -16.77 8.25 -21.15
CA VAL A 316 -16.28 8.98 -22.33
C VAL A 316 -15.02 8.34 -22.88
N ASP A 317 -14.09 7.97 -22.01
CA ASP A 317 -12.80 7.40 -22.42
C ASP A 317 -12.96 6.00 -23.02
N LEU A 318 -13.87 5.18 -22.50
CA LEU A 318 -14.20 3.88 -23.09
C LEU A 318 -14.85 4.03 -24.47
N ASP A 319 -15.73 5.01 -24.67
CA ASP A 319 -16.30 5.27 -25.99
C ASP A 319 -15.25 5.72 -27.02
N LYS A 320 -14.27 6.54 -26.62
CA LYS A 320 -13.12 6.89 -27.47
C LYS A 320 -12.33 5.65 -27.87
N ILE A 321 -11.98 4.79 -26.89
CA ILE A 321 -11.23 3.54 -27.12
C ILE A 321 -11.98 2.65 -28.10
N ILE A 322 -13.28 2.43 -27.91
CA ILE A 322 -14.13 1.61 -28.78
C ILE A 322 -14.18 2.23 -30.20
N ALA A 323 -14.16 3.55 -30.30
CA ALA A 323 -14.11 4.25 -31.59
C ALA A 323 -12.72 4.24 -32.26
N GLY A 324 -11.70 3.67 -31.60
CA GLY A 324 -10.32 3.61 -32.09
C GLY A 324 -9.49 4.88 -31.83
N ASP A 325 -9.98 5.79 -30.98
CA ASP A 325 -9.17 6.87 -30.40
C ASP A 325 -8.53 6.37 -29.10
N LEU A 326 -7.27 6.00 -29.18
CA LEU A 326 -6.52 5.42 -28.06
C LEU A 326 -5.75 6.47 -27.25
N THR A 327 -6.10 7.76 -27.41
CA THR A 327 -5.49 8.85 -26.61
C THR A 327 -5.57 8.58 -25.10
N PRO A 328 -6.70 8.13 -24.51
CA PRO A 328 -6.76 7.86 -23.07
C PRO A 328 -5.75 6.79 -22.60
N VAL A 329 -5.55 5.75 -23.41
CA VAL A 329 -4.55 4.71 -23.11
C VAL A 329 -3.13 5.25 -23.22
N ALA A 330 -2.88 6.06 -24.24
CA ALA A 330 -1.57 6.66 -24.50
C ALA A 330 -1.12 7.61 -23.37
N GLU A 331 -2.03 8.39 -22.81
CA GLU A 331 -1.74 9.33 -21.71
C GLU A 331 -1.26 8.58 -20.45
N ILE A 332 -1.85 7.45 -20.14
CA ILE A 332 -1.41 6.60 -19.02
C ILE A 332 -0.05 5.93 -19.33
N ALA A 333 0.19 5.55 -20.59
CA ALA A 333 1.44 4.91 -21.00
C ALA A 333 2.69 5.80 -20.86
N GLU A 334 2.50 7.13 -20.73
CA GLU A 334 3.61 8.10 -20.62
C GLU A 334 4.07 8.37 -19.17
N ASP A 335 3.32 7.92 -18.14
CA ASP A 335 3.62 8.19 -16.72
C ASP A 335 3.41 6.93 -15.86
N ARG A 336 4.38 6.00 -15.88
CA ARG A 336 4.25 4.66 -15.31
C ARG A 336 5.16 4.34 -14.11
N THR A 337 5.82 5.33 -13.51
CA THR A 337 6.78 5.06 -12.44
C THR A 337 6.33 5.69 -11.13
N TYR A 338 5.73 4.90 -10.24
CA TYR A 338 5.16 5.40 -8.98
C TYR A 338 5.89 4.90 -7.74
N TYR A 339 6.73 3.84 -7.83
CA TYR A 339 7.26 3.10 -6.69
C TYR A 339 8.77 2.95 -6.75
N PHE A 340 9.35 2.62 -5.60
CA PHE A 340 10.66 2.01 -5.52
C PHE A 340 10.48 0.52 -5.88
N GLU A 341 10.70 0.18 -7.15
CA GLU A 341 10.27 -1.09 -7.74
C GLU A 341 10.94 -2.29 -7.07
N GLY A 342 12.20 -2.16 -6.68
CA GLY A 342 12.91 -3.21 -5.95
C GLY A 342 12.31 -3.47 -4.57
N GLN A 343 11.90 -2.41 -3.86
CA GLN A 343 11.18 -2.54 -2.59
C GLN A 343 9.82 -3.18 -2.81
N HIS A 344 9.04 -2.67 -3.77
CA HIS A 344 7.73 -3.21 -4.11
C HIS A 344 7.79 -4.72 -4.35
N MET A 345 8.74 -5.15 -5.19
CA MET A 345 8.88 -6.57 -5.53
C MET A 345 9.37 -7.41 -4.35
N ALA A 346 10.29 -6.90 -3.52
CA ALA A 346 10.73 -7.63 -2.32
C ALA A 346 9.54 -7.92 -1.38
N HIS A 347 8.67 -6.93 -1.15
CA HIS A 347 7.45 -7.12 -0.37
C HIS A 347 6.52 -8.16 -1.01
N LEU A 348 6.17 -8.00 -2.30
CA LEU A 348 5.27 -8.94 -2.97
C LEU A 348 5.82 -10.37 -2.98
N CYS A 349 7.10 -10.54 -3.28
CA CYS A 349 7.72 -11.85 -3.34
C CYS A 349 7.85 -12.52 -1.97
N LYS A 350 7.86 -11.75 -0.89
CA LYS A 350 7.97 -12.25 0.46
C LYS A 350 6.62 -12.61 1.08
N GLU A 351 5.65 -11.72 0.97
CA GLU A 351 4.47 -11.76 1.84
C GLU A 351 3.13 -11.89 1.11
N GLU A 352 3.11 -11.90 -0.24
CA GLU A 352 1.87 -11.98 -1.01
C GLU A 352 1.89 -13.15 -2.01
N LEU A 353 2.70 -13.08 -3.05
CA LEU A 353 2.71 -14.04 -4.14
C LEU A 353 3.04 -15.49 -3.75
N PRO A 354 3.79 -15.78 -2.67
CA PRO A 354 3.97 -17.16 -2.20
C PRO A 354 2.67 -17.85 -1.76
N PHE A 355 1.65 -17.09 -1.38
CA PHE A 355 0.34 -17.60 -0.96
C PHE A 355 -0.67 -17.67 -2.12
N GLU A 356 -0.27 -17.26 -3.31
CA GLU A 356 -1.08 -17.18 -4.52
C GLU A 356 -0.52 -18.06 -5.64
N SER A 357 -1.17 -18.07 -6.82
CA SER A 357 -0.64 -18.78 -7.99
C SER A 357 -1.21 -18.25 -9.30
N LYS A 358 -0.42 -18.33 -10.39
CA LYS A 358 -0.88 -18.02 -11.76
C LYS A 358 -2.13 -18.80 -12.17
N ALA A 359 -2.26 -20.06 -11.73
CA ALA A 359 -3.41 -20.87 -12.04
C ALA A 359 -4.69 -20.32 -11.40
N ARG A 360 -4.61 -19.85 -10.13
CA ARG A 360 -5.74 -19.20 -9.46
C ARG A 360 -6.05 -17.84 -10.09
N LEU A 361 -5.01 -17.05 -10.44
CA LEU A 361 -5.16 -15.78 -11.14
C LEU A 361 -5.95 -15.95 -12.44
N ALA A 362 -5.53 -16.87 -13.31
CA ALA A 362 -6.19 -17.14 -14.57
C ALA A 362 -7.62 -17.69 -14.38
N ALA A 363 -7.82 -18.57 -13.38
CA ALA A 363 -9.13 -19.15 -13.11
C ALA A 363 -10.13 -18.13 -12.56
N GLY A 364 -9.67 -17.17 -11.73
CA GLY A 364 -10.51 -16.11 -11.18
C GLY A 364 -11.00 -15.11 -12.24
N ALA A 365 -10.18 -14.83 -13.25
CA ALA A 365 -10.53 -13.92 -14.34
C ALA A 365 -11.38 -14.57 -15.46
N ALA A 366 -11.41 -15.91 -15.52
CA ALA A 366 -11.93 -16.65 -16.67
C ALA A 366 -13.40 -16.34 -16.97
N GLY A 367 -13.69 -15.98 -18.23
CA GLY A 367 -15.03 -15.67 -18.72
C GLY A 367 -15.46 -14.21 -18.54
N ASP A 368 -14.66 -13.39 -17.88
CA ASP A 368 -14.83 -11.95 -17.78
C ASP A 368 -13.73 -11.24 -18.59
N PRO A 369 -14.01 -10.75 -19.81
CA PRO A 369 -12.96 -10.20 -20.67
C PRO A 369 -12.29 -8.94 -20.08
N VAL A 370 -12.96 -8.20 -19.20
CA VAL A 370 -12.36 -7.04 -18.51
C VAL A 370 -11.37 -7.51 -17.44
N ALA A 371 -11.69 -8.56 -16.71
CA ALA A 371 -10.77 -9.19 -15.76
C ALA A 371 -9.59 -9.87 -16.49
N GLU A 372 -9.85 -10.59 -17.59
CA GLU A 372 -8.82 -11.29 -18.35
C GLU A 372 -7.72 -10.36 -18.89
N VAL A 373 -8.04 -9.09 -19.16
CA VAL A 373 -7.06 -8.06 -19.61
C VAL A 373 -5.91 -7.88 -18.61
N LEU A 374 -6.15 -8.05 -17.31
CA LEU A 374 -5.13 -7.83 -16.27
C LEU A 374 -4.21 -9.06 -16.05
N VAL A 375 -4.60 -10.23 -16.53
CA VAL A 375 -3.87 -11.50 -16.26
C VAL A 375 -2.43 -11.50 -16.79
N PRO A 376 -2.11 -11.02 -18.01
CA PRO A 376 -0.74 -11.09 -18.53
C PRO A 376 0.28 -10.35 -17.68
N SER A 377 0.04 -9.08 -17.35
CA SER A 377 0.96 -8.26 -16.56
C SER A 377 1.09 -8.79 -15.12
N LEU A 378 -0.01 -9.11 -14.44
CA LEU A 378 0.02 -9.69 -13.10
C LEU A 378 0.74 -11.06 -13.07
N SER A 379 0.64 -11.85 -14.15
CA SER A 379 1.35 -13.13 -14.25
C SER A 379 2.86 -12.98 -14.23
N ARG A 380 3.41 -11.87 -14.76
CA ARG A 380 4.85 -11.60 -14.76
C ARG A 380 5.42 -11.36 -13.36
N LEU A 381 4.61 -10.88 -12.41
CA LEU A 381 5.04 -10.74 -11.01
C LEU A 381 5.50 -12.08 -10.42
N PHE A 382 4.76 -13.15 -10.69
CA PHE A 382 5.14 -14.50 -10.25
C PHE A 382 6.46 -14.96 -10.86
N ASP A 383 6.76 -14.58 -12.12
CA ASP A 383 8.03 -14.91 -12.77
C ASP A 383 9.20 -14.19 -12.12
N VAL A 384 9.00 -12.92 -11.74
CA VAL A 384 10.02 -12.15 -11.01
C VAL A 384 10.34 -12.84 -9.69
N CYS A 385 9.34 -13.17 -8.88
CA CYS A 385 9.53 -13.78 -7.58
C CYS A 385 10.19 -15.17 -7.67
N ALA A 386 9.77 -15.99 -8.65
CA ALA A 386 10.38 -17.30 -8.90
C ALA A 386 11.87 -17.19 -9.26
N ALA A 387 12.25 -16.15 -10.02
CA ALA A 387 13.63 -15.93 -10.44
C ALA A 387 14.53 -15.37 -9.34
N VAL A 388 13.96 -14.59 -8.40
CA VAL A 388 14.68 -13.99 -7.27
C VAL A 388 14.89 -14.99 -6.13
N GLY A 389 13.93 -15.89 -5.90
CA GLY A 389 14.06 -17.02 -4.98
C GLY A 389 13.98 -16.63 -3.51
N GLU A 390 13.14 -15.66 -3.16
CA GLU A 390 12.88 -15.29 -1.76
C GLU A 390 12.15 -16.40 -0.99
N ARG A 391 12.38 -16.42 0.33
CA ARG A 391 11.67 -17.32 1.22
C ARG A 391 10.29 -16.72 1.53
N PRO A 392 9.19 -17.51 1.50
CA PRO A 392 7.87 -17.04 1.93
C PRO A 392 7.90 -16.44 3.34
N ALA A 393 7.01 -15.49 3.61
CA ALA A 393 6.73 -15.03 4.96
C ALA A 393 6.21 -16.17 5.85
N LEU A 394 6.22 -15.96 7.15
CA LEU A 394 5.61 -16.91 8.09
C LEU A 394 4.08 -16.93 7.85
N PRO A 395 3.40 -18.07 8.05
CA PRO A 395 1.95 -18.15 7.87
C PRO A 395 1.15 -17.08 8.64
N ILE A 396 1.64 -16.62 9.78
CA ILE A 396 0.98 -15.56 10.57
C ILE A 396 0.90 -14.24 9.83
N GLU A 397 1.84 -13.98 8.92
CA GLU A 397 1.86 -12.75 8.09
C GLU A 397 0.78 -12.75 6.99
N ASN A 398 0.04 -13.86 6.84
CA ASN A 398 -1.05 -14.02 5.88
C ASN A 398 -2.35 -14.48 6.57
N LEU A 399 -2.50 -14.19 7.85
CA LEU A 399 -3.70 -14.52 8.62
C LEU A 399 -4.42 -13.25 9.07
N PRO A 400 -5.76 -13.32 9.25
CA PRO A 400 -6.54 -12.22 9.83
C PRO A 400 -6.01 -11.82 11.20
N VAL A 401 -5.82 -10.52 11.42
CA VAL A 401 -5.42 -9.96 12.71
C VAL A 401 -6.54 -10.16 13.73
N GLN A 402 -6.17 -10.48 14.97
CA GLN A 402 -7.09 -10.57 16.10
C GLN A 402 -6.63 -9.58 17.17
N THR A 403 -7.40 -8.52 17.44
CA THR A 403 -7.01 -7.44 18.35
C THR A 403 -8.20 -6.72 18.97
N ASP A 404 -7.97 -6.07 20.12
CA ASP A 404 -8.88 -5.13 20.76
C ASP A 404 -8.45 -3.66 20.57
N ILE A 405 -7.38 -3.41 19.81
CA ILE A 405 -6.93 -2.05 19.50
C ILE A 405 -8.02 -1.32 18.70
N PRO A 406 -8.48 -0.15 19.18
CA PRO A 406 -9.48 0.64 18.47
C PRO A 406 -9.01 0.98 17.05
N THR A 407 -9.81 0.64 16.03
CA THR A 407 -9.44 0.83 14.63
C THR A 407 -10.61 1.38 13.82
N LEU A 408 -10.36 2.46 13.09
CA LEU A 408 -11.27 3.00 12.09
C LEU A 408 -10.86 2.52 10.72
N PHE A 409 -11.73 1.77 10.06
CA PHE A 409 -11.61 1.37 8.67
C PHE A 409 -12.42 2.30 7.78
N VAL A 410 -11.83 2.87 6.76
CA VAL A 410 -12.53 3.68 5.76
C VAL A 410 -12.30 3.05 4.39
N ALA A 411 -13.37 2.70 3.69
CA ALA A 411 -13.33 2.08 2.38
C ALA A 411 -14.09 2.92 1.34
N ALA A 412 -13.65 2.85 0.11
CA ALA A 412 -14.34 3.45 -1.03
C ALA A 412 -15.28 2.45 -1.70
N GLU A 413 -16.46 2.91 -2.14
CA GLU A 413 -17.43 2.07 -2.86
C GLU A 413 -16.84 1.52 -4.17
N ILE A 414 -16.04 2.33 -4.88
CA ILE A 414 -15.48 2.02 -6.20
C ILE A 414 -13.96 1.82 -6.08
N ASP A 415 -13.52 0.97 -5.18
CA ASP A 415 -12.09 0.72 -4.99
C ASP A 415 -11.66 -0.52 -5.80
N PRO A 416 -10.75 -0.36 -6.80
CA PRO A 416 -10.32 -1.47 -7.64
C PRO A 416 -9.28 -2.37 -6.98
N GLY A 417 -8.61 -1.92 -5.92
CA GLY A 417 -7.54 -2.67 -5.24
C GLY A 417 -7.92 -3.16 -3.85
N CYS A 418 -8.73 -2.37 -3.14
CA CYS A 418 -9.10 -2.64 -1.75
C CYS A 418 -10.62 -2.45 -1.53
N PRO A 419 -11.47 -3.22 -2.23
CA PRO A 419 -12.92 -3.02 -2.20
C PRO A 419 -13.52 -3.29 -0.82
N PRO A 420 -14.74 -2.76 -0.54
CA PRO A 420 -15.40 -2.90 0.75
C PRO A 420 -15.45 -4.32 1.33
N PRO A 421 -15.66 -5.40 0.57
CA PRO A 421 -15.65 -6.76 1.11
C PRO A 421 -14.35 -7.17 1.80
N LEU A 422 -13.19 -6.70 1.32
CA LEU A 422 -11.89 -6.95 1.98
C LEU A 422 -11.82 -6.21 3.31
N THR A 423 -12.23 -4.94 3.33
CA THR A 423 -12.30 -4.12 4.55
C THR A 423 -13.22 -4.75 5.60
N GLU A 424 -14.41 -5.19 5.19
CA GLU A 424 -15.37 -5.84 6.08
C GLU A 424 -14.85 -7.19 6.59
N ALA A 425 -14.08 -7.92 5.78
CA ALA A 425 -13.45 -9.16 6.18
C ALA A 425 -12.38 -8.90 7.25
N ALA A 426 -11.47 -7.96 7.01
CA ALA A 426 -10.42 -7.57 7.95
C ALA A 426 -11.00 -7.10 9.29
N ALA A 427 -12.01 -6.23 9.26
CA ALA A 427 -12.60 -5.64 10.45
C ALA A 427 -13.20 -6.67 11.42
N ARG A 428 -13.58 -7.88 10.96
CA ARG A 428 -14.11 -8.94 11.82
C ARG A 428 -13.14 -9.40 12.92
N GLY A 429 -11.86 -9.22 12.72
CA GLY A 429 -10.83 -9.56 13.70
C GLY A 429 -10.53 -8.45 14.71
N TYR A 430 -11.09 -7.26 14.53
CA TYR A 430 -10.84 -6.09 15.36
C TYR A 430 -12.05 -5.82 16.26
N ALA A 431 -11.97 -6.24 17.54
CA ALA A 431 -13.10 -6.20 18.47
C ALA A 431 -13.68 -4.78 18.71
N ASN A 432 -12.84 -3.74 18.59
CA ASN A 432 -13.22 -2.33 18.77
C ASN A 432 -13.09 -1.55 17.45
N SER A 433 -13.62 -2.09 16.34
CA SER A 433 -13.56 -1.45 15.04
C SER A 433 -14.81 -0.67 14.66
N GLN A 434 -14.62 0.34 13.82
CA GLN A 434 -15.67 1.04 13.11
C GLN A 434 -15.38 0.98 11.61
N VAL A 435 -16.34 0.58 10.79
CA VAL A 435 -16.22 0.51 9.34
C VAL A 435 -17.06 1.60 8.69
N VAL A 436 -16.48 2.34 7.78
CA VAL A 436 -17.14 3.40 7.00
C VAL A 436 -16.90 3.12 5.52
N ILE A 437 -17.98 2.98 4.75
CA ILE A 437 -17.91 2.89 3.29
C ILE A 437 -18.38 4.23 2.71
N VAL A 438 -17.59 4.82 1.83
CA VAL A 438 -17.87 6.13 1.25
C VAL A 438 -18.40 5.97 -0.18
N THR A 439 -19.65 6.38 -0.38
CA THR A 439 -20.34 6.33 -1.68
C THR A 439 -19.63 7.19 -2.72
N ASN A 440 -19.54 6.69 -3.95
CA ASN A 440 -18.91 7.35 -5.10
C ASN A 440 -17.42 7.69 -4.93
N ALA A 441 -16.79 7.20 -3.86
CA ALA A 441 -15.37 7.33 -3.68
C ALA A 441 -14.61 6.20 -4.36
N THR A 442 -13.38 6.47 -4.72
CA THR A 442 -12.38 5.49 -5.14
C THR A 442 -11.20 5.49 -4.16
N HIS A 443 -10.14 4.78 -4.46
CA HIS A 443 -9.00 4.50 -3.59
C HIS A 443 -8.42 5.73 -2.87
N GLY A 444 -8.07 5.59 -1.57
CA GLY A 444 -7.45 6.66 -0.79
C GLY A 444 -8.43 7.73 -0.31
N VAL A 445 -9.47 7.34 0.41
CA VAL A 445 -10.67 8.13 0.73
C VAL A 445 -10.44 9.23 1.75
N ILE A 446 -9.60 8.99 2.78
CA ILE A 446 -9.52 9.91 3.94
C ILE A 446 -9.01 11.27 3.51
N ASN A 447 -8.02 11.31 2.62
CA ASN A 447 -7.46 12.57 2.14
C ASN A 447 -8.30 13.25 1.04
N ALA A 448 -9.21 12.51 0.40
CA ALA A 448 -10.04 13.04 -0.68
C ALA A 448 -11.14 13.99 -0.20
N SER A 449 -11.59 13.87 1.07
CA SER A 449 -12.74 14.60 1.58
C SER A 449 -12.47 15.28 2.95
N PRO A 450 -12.91 16.54 3.15
CA PRO A 450 -12.89 17.16 4.49
C PRO A 450 -13.70 16.37 5.52
N CYS A 451 -14.78 15.70 5.09
CA CYS A 451 -15.62 14.87 5.94
C CYS A 451 -14.82 13.69 6.51
N THR A 452 -14.20 12.89 5.67
CA THR A 452 -13.43 11.71 6.08
C THR A 452 -12.19 12.07 6.91
N ARG A 453 -11.49 13.18 6.57
CA ARG A 453 -10.42 13.71 7.42
C ARG A 453 -10.89 14.10 8.82
N LYS A 454 -12.05 14.76 8.91
CA LYS A 454 -12.66 15.10 10.21
C LYS A 454 -13.01 13.84 11.00
N MET A 455 -13.60 12.84 10.36
CA MET A 455 -13.95 11.57 11.01
C MET A 455 -12.72 10.85 11.57
N ALA A 456 -11.63 10.75 10.81
CA ALA A 456 -10.39 10.14 11.26
C ALA A 456 -9.77 10.90 12.45
N ARG A 457 -9.78 12.24 12.39
CA ARG A 457 -9.31 13.09 13.49
C ARG A 457 -10.16 12.94 14.75
N ASP A 458 -11.49 12.96 14.62
CA ASP A 458 -12.39 12.84 15.76
C ASP A 458 -12.30 11.43 16.38
N PHE A 459 -12.12 10.40 15.57
CA PHE A 459 -11.84 9.05 16.04
C PHE A 459 -10.53 8.99 16.87
N LEU A 460 -9.45 9.58 16.39
CA LEU A 460 -8.19 9.60 17.14
C LEU A 460 -8.28 10.42 18.43
N ARG A 461 -9.14 11.45 18.51
CA ARG A 461 -9.39 12.19 19.74
C ARG A 461 -10.08 11.34 20.82
N ASP A 462 -11.04 10.50 20.40
CA ASP A 462 -11.76 9.59 21.30
C ASP A 462 -12.22 8.34 20.54
N PRO A 463 -11.36 7.30 20.46
CA PRO A 463 -11.71 6.07 19.72
C PRO A 463 -12.89 5.27 20.30
N SER A 464 -13.34 5.60 21.51
CA SER A 464 -14.50 4.94 22.13
C SER A 464 -15.85 5.44 21.61
N LYS A 465 -15.87 6.58 20.91
CA LYS A 465 -17.09 7.18 20.35
C LYS A 465 -17.34 6.78 18.91
N PRO A 466 -18.61 6.59 18.53
CA PRO A 466 -18.96 6.45 17.10
C PRO A 466 -18.55 7.69 16.31
N VAL A 467 -17.99 7.48 15.10
CA VAL A 467 -17.68 8.58 14.19
C VAL A 467 -18.97 9.18 13.60
N ASP A 468 -18.98 10.51 13.45
CA ASP A 468 -20.07 11.24 12.81
C ASP A 468 -20.04 11.02 11.29
N ARG A 469 -21.08 10.39 10.75
CA ARG A 469 -21.24 10.06 9.32
C ARG A 469 -22.17 11.01 8.58
N THR A 470 -22.71 12.03 9.24
CA THR A 470 -23.76 12.91 8.68
C THR A 470 -23.29 13.75 7.48
N CYS A 471 -21.97 13.92 7.33
CA CYS A 471 -21.38 14.65 6.21
C CYS A 471 -21.06 13.75 4.99
N LEU A 472 -21.27 12.44 5.08
CA LEU A 472 -21.04 11.54 3.95
C LEU A 472 -22.13 11.65 2.89
N PRO A 473 -21.81 11.40 1.60
CA PRO A 473 -22.84 11.27 0.57
C PRO A 473 -23.82 10.15 0.91
N ALA A 474 -25.10 10.36 0.62
CA ALA A 474 -26.10 9.31 0.73
C ALA A 474 -25.84 8.19 -0.30
N ALA A 475 -26.31 6.98 -0.01
CA ALA A 475 -26.06 5.81 -0.86
C ALA A 475 -26.63 5.95 -2.29
N ASP A 476 -27.66 6.78 -2.47
CA ASP A 476 -28.32 7.07 -3.76
C ASP A 476 -27.78 8.34 -4.42
N THR A 477 -26.72 8.95 -3.89
CA THR A 477 -26.09 10.12 -4.52
C THR A 477 -25.59 9.76 -5.93
N PRO A 478 -26.01 10.49 -6.99
CA PRO A 478 -25.50 10.25 -8.35
C PRO A 478 -23.99 10.50 -8.42
N LEU A 479 -23.31 9.72 -9.24
CA LEU A 479 -21.91 9.98 -9.57
C LEU A 479 -21.85 11.13 -10.59
N ASP A 480 -21.00 12.11 -10.35
CA ASP A 480 -20.83 13.28 -11.23
C ASP A 480 -19.94 12.91 -12.41
N PHE A 481 -20.55 12.42 -13.49
CA PHE A 481 -19.83 12.04 -14.71
C PHE A 481 -19.41 13.25 -15.54
N THR A 482 -18.21 13.15 -16.12
CA THR A 482 -17.81 14.04 -17.21
C THR A 482 -18.60 13.64 -18.47
N LEU A 483 -19.42 14.52 -18.97
CA LEU A 483 -20.22 14.30 -20.19
C LEU A 483 -19.74 15.22 -21.30
N ASP A 484 -19.85 14.78 -22.56
CA ASP A 484 -19.62 15.64 -23.70
C ASP A 484 -20.69 16.75 -23.74
N ALA A 485 -20.29 17.93 -24.22
CA ALA A 485 -21.26 19.01 -24.45
C ALA A 485 -22.36 18.50 -25.38
N PRO A 486 -23.66 18.79 -25.14
CA PRO A 486 -24.71 18.38 -26.06
C PRO A 486 -24.38 18.92 -27.44
N ALA A 487 -24.50 18.08 -28.47
CA ALA A 487 -24.34 18.50 -29.85
C ALA A 487 -25.32 19.66 -30.15
N ALA A 488 -24.79 20.80 -30.60
CA ALA A 488 -25.53 22.03 -30.80
C ALA A 488 -26.54 21.90 -31.99
#